data_f47313af045d44f0855c0ecc72af097f
#
_entry.id   f47313af045d44f0855c0ecc72af097f
#
_cell.length_a   1.000
_cell.length_b   1.000
_cell.length_c   1.000
_cell.angle_alpha   90.00
_cell.angle_beta   90.00
_cell.angle_gamma   90.00
#
_symmetry.space_group_name_H-M   'P 1'
#
loop_
_entity.id
_entity.type
_entity.pdbx_description
1 polymer ?
#
loop_
_entity_poly.entity_id
_entity_poly.type
_entity_poly.pdbx_seq_one_letter_code
_entity_poly.pdbx_strand_id
1 'polypeptide(L)'
;LLLQTDRCVALRDLILAVMIRRVARLCRLPALDGIHFRDDWGTQQALMVRPALWRTFFKPAYAQLFAMARDANKHVWFHSDGAIESIVPDLIEIGVQVLNPQVPVIGRARLAELCGGRICIEADIDRQWTLPYGTPADVRAAVRADVAALATPEGGYIGRGEAAGDVPLENLAALFEEVTAPRE
;
A
#
# COMPACT_ATOMS: atom_id res chain seq x y z
N LEU A 1 17.12 -16.98 -4.84
CA LEU A 1 17.80 -15.87 -5.55
C LEU A 1 19.33 -16.05 -5.51
N LEU A 2 19.93 -16.12 -4.33
CA LEU A 2 21.40 -16.13 -4.21
C LEU A 2 22.08 -17.39 -4.77
N LEU A 3 21.42 -18.55 -4.74
CA LEU A 3 21.99 -19.83 -5.16
C LEU A 3 21.69 -20.21 -6.61
N GLN A 4 20.67 -19.63 -7.23
CA GLN A 4 20.20 -19.95 -8.58
C GLN A 4 19.74 -18.67 -9.31
N THR A 5 20.61 -17.67 -9.37
CA THR A 5 20.30 -16.34 -9.89
C THR A 5 19.71 -16.39 -11.30
N ASP A 6 20.31 -17.12 -12.24
CA ASP A 6 19.86 -17.18 -13.64
C ASP A 6 18.44 -17.77 -13.76
N ARG A 7 18.12 -18.80 -12.97
CA ARG A 7 16.77 -19.38 -12.95
C ARG A 7 15.74 -18.39 -12.35
N CYS A 8 16.14 -17.65 -11.33
CA CYS A 8 15.27 -16.64 -10.73
C CYS A 8 15.06 -15.45 -11.69
N VAL A 9 16.06 -15.05 -12.43
CA VAL A 9 15.95 -14.04 -13.50
C VAL A 9 14.97 -14.52 -14.56
N ALA A 10 15.16 -15.74 -15.09
CA ALA A 10 14.26 -16.30 -16.09
C ALA A 10 12.80 -16.39 -15.60
N LEU A 11 12.58 -16.80 -14.35
CA LEU A 11 11.25 -16.84 -13.76
C LEU A 11 10.64 -15.45 -13.61
N ARG A 12 11.41 -14.48 -13.07
CA ARG A 12 10.97 -13.08 -12.96
C ARG A 12 10.56 -12.53 -14.34
N ASP A 13 11.37 -12.75 -15.37
CA ASP A 13 11.11 -12.21 -16.69
C ASP A 13 9.89 -12.87 -17.36
N LEU A 14 9.66 -14.14 -17.10
CA LEU A 14 8.43 -14.83 -17.50
C LEU A 14 7.19 -14.23 -16.84
N ILE A 15 7.24 -14.02 -15.52
CA ILE A 15 6.16 -13.38 -14.76
C ILE A 15 5.93 -11.96 -15.26
N LEU A 16 7.01 -11.18 -15.42
CA LEU A 16 6.96 -9.81 -15.92
C LEU A 16 6.29 -9.74 -17.29
N ALA A 17 6.62 -10.64 -18.21
CA ALA A 17 6.00 -10.69 -19.54
C ALA A 17 4.47 -10.94 -19.45
N VAL A 18 4.00 -11.72 -18.47
CA VAL A 18 2.56 -11.90 -18.22
C VAL A 18 1.95 -10.61 -17.67
N MET A 19 2.62 -9.98 -16.69
CA MET A 19 2.13 -8.75 -16.08
C MET A 19 2.08 -7.58 -17.08
N ILE A 20 3.07 -7.43 -17.94
CA ILE A 20 3.05 -6.43 -19.02
C ILE A 20 1.80 -6.58 -19.90
N ARG A 21 1.46 -7.80 -20.31
CA ARG A 21 0.24 -8.03 -21.10
C ARG A 21 -1.03 -7.67 -20.35
N ARG A 22 -1.10 -7.99 -19.04
CA ARG A 22 -2.26 -7.63 -18.19
C ARG A 22 -2.38 -6.13 -18.03
N VAL A 23 -1.31 -5.45 -17.66
CA VAL A 23 -1.28 -3.98 -17.49
C VAL A 23 -1.65 -3.28 -18.81
N ALA A 24 -1.07 -3.71 -19.94
CA ALA A 24 -1.40 -3.16 -21.25
C ALA A 24 -2.90 -3.28 -21.61
N ARG A 25 -3.56 -4.36 -21.18
CA ARG A 25 -5.02 -4.51 -21.36
C ARG A 25 -5.80 -3.57 -20.45
N LEU A 26 -5.43 -3.46 -19.17
CA LEU A 26 -6.06 -2.56 -18.22
C LEU A 26 -5.91 -1.10 -18.65
N CYS A 27 -4.76 -0.70 -19.14
CA CYS A 27 -4.49 0.65 -19.63
C CYS A 27 -5.45 1.09 -20.77
N ARG A 28 -6.01 0.14 -21.53
CA ARG A 28 -6.96 0.43 -22.62
C ARG A 28 -8.39 0.64 -22.13
N LEU A 29 -8.69 0.39 -20.87
CA LEU A 29 -10.04 0.54 -20.35
C LEU A 29 -10.26 1.98 -19.88
N PRO A 30 -11.13 2.76 -20.55
CA PRO A 30 -11.33 4.17 -20.21
C PRO A 30 -12.01 4.36 -18.85
N ALA A 31 -12.76 3.35 -18.39
CA ALA A 31 -13.47 3.41 -17.10
C ALA A 31 -12.57 3.16 -15.88
N LEU A 32 -11.28 2.81 -16.07
CA LEU A 32 -10.35 2.64 -14.95
C LEU A 32 -9.58 3.93 -14.69
N ASP A 33 -9.56 4.37 -13.45
CA ASP A 33 -8.76 5.51 -12.98
C ASP A 33 -7.36 5.09 -12.51
N GLY A 34 -7.19 3.85 -12.07
CA GLY A 34 -5.91 3.35 -11.56
C GLY A 34 -5.77 1.84 -11.64
N ILE A 35 -4.56 1.37 -11.37
CA ILE A 35 -4.20 -0.05 -11.30
C ILE A 35 -3.60 -0.33 -9.93
N HIS A 36 -4.20 -1.27 -9.21
CA HIS A 36 -3.76 -1.70 -7.89
C HIS A 36 -2.85 -2.92 -8.02
N PHE A 37 -1.59 -2.75 -7.64
CA PHE A 37 -0.58 -3.82 -7.55
C PHE A 37 -0.49 -4.27 -6.09
N ARG A 38 -0.33 -5.58 -5.87
CA ARG A 38 -0.29 -6.16 -4.52
C ARG A 38 0.81 -7.21 -4.46
N ASP A 39 1.79 -6.97 -3.60
CA ASP A 39 2.88 -7.90 -3.31
C ASP A 39 3.41 -7.64 -1.90
N ASP A 40 3.31 -8.62 -1.01
CA ASP A 40 3.76 -8.49 0.37
C ASP A 40 5.28 -8.68 0.46
N TRP A 41 5.97 -7.58 0.73
CA TRP A 41 7.43 -7.55 0.85
C TRP A 41 7.93 -7.60 2.28
N GLY A 42 7.07 -7.32 3.24
CA GLY A 42 7.42 -7.26 4.65
C GLY A 42 6.90 -8.43 5.48
N THR A 43 7.69 -8.85 6.45
CA THR A 43 7.22 -9.53 7.65
C THR A 43 6.84 -8.48 8.70
N GLN A 44 6.36 -8.89 9.88
CA GLN A 44 6.08 -7.94 10.97
C GLN A 44 7.34 -7.24 11.52
N GLN A 45 8.54 -7.69 11.17
CA GLN A 45 9.80 -7.22 11.74
C GLN A 45 10.78 -6.67 10.70
N ALA A 46 10.73 -7.12 9.47
CA ALA A 46 11.71 -6.77 8.45
C ALA A 46 11.21 -7.03 7.03
N LEU A 47 11.87 -6.43 6.06
CA LEU A 47 11.70 -6.76 4.65
C LEU A 47 12.14 -8.22 4.41
N MET A 48 11.38 -8.98 3.62
CA MET A 48 11.68 -10.40 3.32
C MET A 48 12.98 -10.61 2.55
N VAL A 49 13.44 -9.58 1.84
CA VAL A 49 14.72 -9.57 1.13
C VAL A 49 15.51 -8.32 1.47
N ARG A 50 16.84 -8.39 1.43
CA ARG A 50 17.67 -7.19 1.68
C ARG A 50 17.31 -6.07 0.68
N PRO A 51 17.20 -4.79 1.13
CA PRO A 51 16.82 -3.67 0.25
C PRO A 51 17.68 -3.56 -1.02
N ALA A 52 18.98 -3.80 -0.91
CA ALA A 52 19.89 -3.79 -2.07
C ALA A 52 19.49 -4.85 -3.12
N LEU A 53 19.12 -6.06 -2.68
CA LEU A 53 18.65 -7.12 -3.58
C LEU A 53 17.30 -6.78 -4.19
N TRP A 54 16.38 -6.18 -3.42
CA TRP A 54 15.09 -5.71 -3.93
C TRP A 54 15.30 -4.66 -5.04
N ARG A 55 16.20 -3.68 -4.81
CA ARG A 55 16.51 -2.63 -5.78
C ARG A 55 17.09 -3.15 -7.07
N THR A 56 17.99 -4.15 -7.00
CA THR A 56 18.64 -4.68 -8.22
C THR A 56 17.78 -5.69 -8.97
N PHE A 57 16.95 -6.46 -8.26
CA PHE A 57 16.23 -7.57 -8.85
C PHE A 57 14.77 -7.26 -9.17
N PHE A 58 14.04 -6.59 -8.26
CA PHE A 58 12.60 -6.39 -8.39
C PHE A 58 12.21 -4.97 -8.85
N LYS A 59 12.88 -3.94 -8.32
CA LYS A 59 12.58 -2.53 -8.64
C LYS A 59 12.50 -2.25 -10.14
N PRO A 60 13.38 -2.75 -11.02
CA PRO A 60 13.30 -2.48 -12.47
C PRO A 60 12.02 -3.01 -13.11
N ALA A 61 11.53 -4.17 -12.66
CA ALA A 61 10.29 -4.76 -13.17
C ALA A 61 9.07 -3.93 -12.77
N TYR A 62 9.01 -3.48 -11.50
CA TYR A 62 7.95 -2.56 -11.05
C TYR A 62 8.01 -1.22 -11.78
N ALA A 63 9.19 -0.65 -11.94
CA ALA A 63 9.36 0.62 -12.66
C ALA A 63 8.76 0.56 -14.06
N GLN A 64 8.97 -0.55 -14.79
CA GLN A 64 8.38 -0.76 -16.11
C GLN A 64 6.84 -0.83 -16.07
N LEU A 65 6.27 -1.59 -15.13
CA LEU A 65 4.82 -1.76 -15.00
C LEU A 65 4.14 -0.45 -14.58
N PHE A 66 4.75 0.29 -13.65
CA PHE A 66 4.23 1.55 -13.16
C PHE A 66 4.32 2.66 -14.21
N ALA A 67 5.40 2.71 -14.99
CA ALA A 67 5.52 3.62 -16.12
C ALA A 67 4.41 3.38 -17.14
N MET A 68 4.13 2.12 -17.51
CA MET A 68 3.04 1.80 -18.43
C MET A 68 1.67 2.29 -17.95
N ALA A 69 1.38 2.17 -16.65
CA ALA A 69 0.13 2.66 -16.08
C ALA A 69 0.07 4.20 -16.14
N ARG A 70 1.13 4.88 -15.72
CA ARG A 70 1.22 6.35 -15.71
C ARG A 70 1.16 6.96 -17.11
N ASP A 71 1.85 6.37 -18.07
CA ASP A 71 1.83 6.80 -19.48
C ASP A 71 0.42 6.69 -20.10
N ALA A 72 -0.41 5.79 -19.56
CA ALA A 72 -1.83 5.66 -19.90
C ALA A 72 -2.75 6.52 -19.02
N ASN A 73 -2.22 7.47 -18.24
CA ASN A 73 -2.96 8.30 -17.28
C ASN A 73 -3.74 7.48 -16.24
N LYS A 74 -3.18 6.35 -15.79
CA LYS A 74 -3.74 5.55 -14.71
C LYS A 74 -2.92 5.75 -13.44
N HIS A 75 -3.61 5.92 -12.31
CA HIS A 75 -2.94 5.98 -11.01
C HIS A 75 -2.30 4.64 -10.67
N VAL A 76 -1.11 4.70 -10.08
CA VAL A 76 -0.41 3.53 -9.55
C VAL A 76 -0.70 3.42 -8.07
N TRP A 77 -1.40 2.36 -7.71
CA TRP A 77 -1.74 1.99 -6.34
C TRP A 77 -0.94 0.74 -5.95
N PHE A 78 -0.28 0.76 -4.81
CA PHE A 78 0.54 -0.35 -4.37
C PHE A 78 0.23 -0.75 -2.93
N HIS A 79 -0.02 -2.05 -2.73
CA HIS A 79 -0.19 -2.64 -1.41
C HIS A 79 1.00 -3.52 -1.05
N SER A 80 1.42 -3.44 0.20
CA SER A 80 2.32 -4.41 0.81
C SER A 80 2.12 -4.45 2.31
N ASP A 81 1.89 -5.62 2.86
CA ASP A 81 1.94 -5.83 4.30
C ASP A 81 3.38 -5.82 4.83
N GLY A 82 3.50 -5.63 6.14
CA GLY A 82 4.73 -5.74 6.91
C GLY A 82 5.65 -4.51 6.87
N ALA A 83 6.85 -4.72 7.39
CA ALA A 83 7.88 -3.69 7.55
C ALA A 83 8.58 -3.41 6.20
N ILE A 84 8.05 -2.45 5.44
CA ILE A 84 8.54 -2.06 4.11
C ILE A 84 9.17 -0.67 4.05
N GLU A 85 9.32 0.01 5.17
CA GLU A 85 9.81 1.40 5.24
C GLU A 85 11.12 1.63 4.49
N SER A 86 11.97 0.60 4.41
CA SER A 86 13.27 0.69 3.71
C SER A 86 13.19 0.79 2.20
N ILE A 87 12.02 0.45 1.59
CA ILE A 87 11.78 0.53 0.15
C ILE A 87 10.70 1.56 -0.23
N VAL A 88 10.04 2.19 0.73
CA VAL A 88 9.03 3.23 0.45
C VAL A 88 9.58 4.36 -0.42
N PRO A 89 10.80 4.90 -0.16
CA PRO A 89 11.38 5.92 -1.05
C PRO A 89 11.56 5.43 -2.48
N ASP A 90 11.96 4.16 -2.66
CA ASP A 90 12.11 3.55 -3.98
C ASP A 90 10.78 3.38 -4.70
N LEU A 91 9.71 3.00 -3.98
CA LEU A 91 8.35 2.88 -4.53
C LEU A 91 7.83 4.24 -5.03
N ILE A 92 8.07 5.30 -4.26
CA ILE A 92 7.72 6.68 -4.65
C ILE A 92 8.51 7.08 -5.90
N GLU A 93 9.83 6.84 -5.92
CA GLU A 93 10.71 7.16 -7.05
C GLU A 93 10.23 6.51 -8.36
N ILE A 94 9.81 5.25 -8.32
CA ILE A 94 9.34 4.53 -9.51
C ILE A 94 7.87 4.79 -9.86
N GLY A 95 7.17 5.63 -9.08
CA GLY A 95 5.90 6.20 -9.48
C GLY A 95 4.65 5.70 -8.76
N VAL A 96 4.76 5.11 -7.58
CA VAL A 96 3.61 4.85 -6.70
C VAL A 96 2.98 6.18 -6.31
N GLN A 97 1.66 6.31 -6.48
CA GLN A 97 0.88 7.49 -6.14
C GLN A 97 -0.05 7.26 -4.95
N VAL A 98 -0.48 6.03 -4.75
CA VAL A 98 -1.23 5.60 -3.56
C VAL A 98 -0.53 4.39 -2.96
N LEU A 99 -0.15 4.47 -1.69
CA LEU A 99 0.45 3.36 -0.95
C LEU A 99 -0.53 2.88 0.12
N ASN A 100 -0.81 1.58 0.12
CA ASN A 100 -1.54 0.91 1.19
C ASN A 100 -0.55 0.04 2.00
N PRO A 101 0.09 0.60 3.02
CA PRO A 101 1.02 -0.10 3.89
C PRO A 101 0.31 -0.63 5.12
N GLN A 102 0.92 -1.58 5.83
CA GLN A 102 0.47 -1.98 7.15
C GLN A 102 0.86 -0.92 8.20
N VAL A 103 -0.02 0.06 8.41
CA VAL A 103 0.22 1.23 9.28
C VAL A 103 0.70 0.86 10.69
N PRO A 104 0.10 -0.14 11.39
CA PRO A 104 0.54 -0.50 12.74
C PRO A 104 1.99 -0.99 12.84
N VAL A 105 2.52 -1.57 11.75
CA VAL A 105 3.89 -2.11 11.71
C VAL A 105 4.93 -1.03 11.50
N ILE A 106 4.68 -0.11 10.58
CA ILE A 106 5.61 0.98 10.24
C ILE A 106 5.49 2.15 11.21
N GLY A 107 4.27 2.42 11.65
CA GLY A 107 3.93 3.55 12.52
C GLY A 107 3.61 4.83 11.74
N ARG A 108 2.61 5.57 12.27
CA ARG A 108 2.09 6.81 11.67
C ARG A 108 3.16 7.86 11.42
N ALA A 109 3.97 8.14 12.45
CA ALA A 109 5.01 9.16 12.36
C ALA A 109 6.04 8.85 11.27
N ARG A 110 6.44 7.59 11.16
CA ARG A 110 7.39 7.15 10.13
C ARG A 110 6.79 7.23 8.73
N LEU A 111 5.52 6.86 8.57
CA LEU A 111 4.82 7.03 7.28
C LEU A 111 4.65 8.50 6.91
N ALA A 112 4.29 9.36 7.85
CA ALA A 112 4.22 10.80 7.62
C ALA A 112 5.57 11.38 7.15
N GLU A 113 6.68 10.97 7.77
CA GLU A 113 8.03 11.37 7.36
C GLU A 113 8.36 10.88 5.93
N LEU A 114 8.07 9.61 5.64
CA LEU A 114 8.42 8.98 4.36
C LEU A 114 7.53 9.43 3.20
N CYS A 115 6.26 9.71 3.45
CA CYS A 115 5.24 9.87 2.41
C CYS A 115 4.60 11.27 2.38
N GLY A 116 4.65 12.02 3.48
CA GLY A 116 3.89 13.26 3.68
C GLY A 116 3.96 14.24 2.50
N GLY A 117 2.79 14.57 1.94
CA GLY A 117 2.64 15.46 0.80
C GLY A 117 3.17 14.95 -0.54
N ARG A 118 3.77 13.75 -0.60
CA ARG A 118 4.34 13.19 -1.84
C ARG A 118 3.44 12.16 -2.52
N ILE A 119 2.74 11.36 -1.75
CA ILE A 119 1.81 10.33 -2.21
C ILE A 119 0.62 10.24 -1.26
N CYS A 120 -0.47 9.65 -1.74
CA CYS A 120 -1.62 9.32 -0.90
C CYS A 120 -1.34 8.04 -0.10
N ILE A 121 -1.74 8.03 1.19
CA ILE A 121 -1.73 6.83 2.03
C ILE A 121 -3.15 6.31 2.17
N GLU A 122 -3.36 5.07 1.75
CA GLU A 122 -4.54 4.30 2.10
C GLU A 122 -4.25 3.53 3.39
N ALA A 123 -4.84 3.96 4.50
CA ALA A 123 -4.56 3.41 5.81
C ALA A 123 -5.64 2.42 6.25
N ASP A 124 -5.23 1.19 6.51
CA ASP A 124 -6.05 0.20 7.18
C ASP A 124 -5.99 0.40 8.70
N ILE A 125 -7.17 0.44 9.33
CA ILE A 125 -7.23 0.37 10.79
C ILE A 125 -6.77 -1.02 11.24
N ASP A 126 -6.03 -1.04 12.33
CA ASP A 126 -5.42 -2.26 12.87
C ASP A 126 -6.42 -3.41 12.94
N ARG A 127 -6.27 -4.36 12.04
CA ARG A 127 -7.09 -5.55 11.88
C ARG A 127 -6.67 -6.71 12.80
N GLN A 128 -5.55 -6.56 13.51
CA GLN A 128 -5.03 -7.60 14.41
C GLN A 128 -5.53 -7.42 15.84
N TRP A 129 -5.76 -6.17 16.28
CA TRP A 129 -6.14 -5.85 17.65
C TRP A 129 -7.30 -4.87 17.74
N THR A 130 -7.18 -3.68 17.13
CA THR A 130 -8.16 -2.61 17.32
C THR A 130 -9.53 -2.99 16.77
N LEU A 131 -9.61 -3.52 15.55
CA LEU A 131 -10.91 -3.89 14.97
C LEU A 131 -11.54 -5.11 15.66
N PRO A 132 -10.84 -6.24 15.90
CA PRO A 132 -11.49 -7.42 16.49
C PRO A 132 -11.67 -7.34 18.01
N TYR A 133 -10.79 -6.66 18.74
CA TYR A 133 -10.75 -6.72 20.21
C TYR A 133 -10.88 -5.37 20.91
N GLY A 134 -10.81 -4.26 20.19
CA GLY A 134 -11.02 -2.93 20.73
C GLY A 134 -12.51 -2.61 20.92
N THR A 135 -12.79 -1.46 21.54
CA THR A 135 -14.12 -0.90 21.63
C THR A 135 -14.43 0.01 20.43
N PRO A 136 -15.71 0.36 20.18
CA PRO A 136 -16.06 1.38 19.19
C PRO A 136 -15.34 2.72 19.38
N ALA A 137 -15.04 3.10 20.63
CA ALA A 137 -14.28 4.31 20.95
C ALA A 137 -12.81 4.20 20.51
N ASP A 138 -12.19 3.03 20.68
CA ASP A 138 -10.82 2.76 20.25
C ASP A 138 -10.72 2.81 18.72
N VAL A 139 -11.70 2.24 18.02
CA VAL A 139 -11.77 2.28 16.55
C VAL A 139 -11.84 3.73 16.05
N ARG A 140 -12.75 4.55 16.62
CA ARG A 140 -12.85 5.97 16.25
C ARG A 140 -11.57 6.75 16.56
N ALA A 141 -10.95 6.49 17.71
CA ALA A 141 -9.69 7.12 18.08
C ALA A 141 -8.56 6.75 17.11
N ALA A 142 -8.51 5.50 16.67
CA ALA A 142 -7.52 5.04 15.68
C ALA A 142 -7.69 5.75 14.32
N VAL A 143 -8.92 5.86 13.82
CA VAL A 143 -9.22 6.62 12.57
C VAL A 143 -8.78 8.07 12.69
N ARG A 144 -9.13 8.75 13.80
CA ARG A 144 -8.73 10.15 14.03
C ARG A 144 -7.22 10.32 14.08
N ALA A 145 -6.53 9.38 14.72
CA ALA A 145 -5.08 9.41 14.82
C ALA A 145 -4.40 9.20 13.45
N ASP A 146 -4.94 8.33 12.59
CA ASP A 146 -4.45 8.15 11.24
C ASP A 146 -4.62 9.41 10.42
N VAL A 147 -5.82 10.01 10.46
CA VAL A 147 -6.10 11.27 9.76
C VAL A 147 -5.18 12.39 10.23
N ALA A 148 -5.08 12.59 11.55
CA ALA A 148 -4.25 13.66 12.12
C ALA A 148 -2.77 13.52 11.73
N ALA A 149 -2.29 12.29 11.55
CA ALA A 149 -0.89 12.05 11.22
C ALA A 149 -0.59 11.99 9.71
N LEU A 150 -1.54 11.54 8.89
CA LEU A 150 -1.28 11.15 7.50
C LEU A 150 -1.98 12.04 6.47
N ALA A 151 -3.10 12.68 6.83
CA ALA A 151 -3.78 13.62 5.94
C ALA A 151 -3.07 14.97 5.87
N THR A 152 -3.18 15.63 4.72
CA THR A 152 -2.74 17.02 4.54
C THR A 152 -3.96 17.90 4.21
N PRO A 153 -3.85 19.25 4.27
CA PRO A 153 -4.94 20.14 3.86
C PRO A 153 -5.41 19.91 2.42
N GLU A 154 -4.51 19.43 1.56
CA GLU A 154 -4.78 19.11 0.15
C GLU A 154 -5.31 17.68 -0.05
N GLY A 155 -5.45 16.87 1.01
CA GLY A 155 -5.88 15.48 0.96
C GLY A 155 -4.74 14.51 1.28
N GLY A 156 -4.54 13.49 0.43
CA GLY A 156 -3.43 12.52 0.57
C GLY A 156 -3.71 11.36 1.55
N TYR A 157 -4.96 11.20 1.99
CA TYR A 157 -5.38 10.11 2.88
C TYR A 157 -6.66 9.44 2.38
N ILE A 158 -6.68 8.13 2.42
CA ILE A 158 -7.84 7.28 2.20
C ILE A 158 -8.01 6.37 3.41
N GLY A 159 -9.12 6.53 4.13
CA GLY A 159 -9.46 5.63 5.24
C GLY A 159 -10.04 4.33 4.71
N ARG A 160 -9.49 3.21 5.19
CA ARG A 160 -9.95 1.87 4.84
C ARG A 160 -10.09 1.01 6.10
N GLY A 161 -10.97 0.05 6.04
CA GLY A 161 -11.04 -1.03 7.02
C GLY A 161 -11.22 -2.36 6.31
N GLU A 162 -10.38 -3.32 6.63
CA GLU A 162 -10.54 -4.70 6.20
C GLU A 162 -11.21 -5.48 7.33
N ALA A 163 -12.46 -5.87 7.11
CA ALA A 163 -13.25 -6.60 8.09
C ALA A 163 -13.17 -8.11 7.82
N ALA A 164 -12.64 -8.84 8.79
CA ALA A 164 -12.76 -10.29 8.85
C ALA A 164 -13.97 -10.71 9.68
N GLY A 165 -14.29 -12.00 9.69
CA GLY A 165 -15.47 -12.53 10.38
C GLY A 165 -15.43 -12.44 11.93
N ASP A 166 -14.31 -12.05 12.49
CA ASP A 166 -14.07 -11.86 13.92
C ASP A 166 -14.28 -10.42 14.40
N VAL A 167 -14.56 -9.48 13.48
CA VAL A 167 -14.78 -8.07 13.85
C VAL A 167 -16.23 -7.86 14.29
N PRO A 168 -16.48 -7.34 15.53
CA PRO A 168 -17.81 -7.00 16.02
C PRO A 168 -18.51 -5.97 15.11
N LEU A 169 -19.83 -6.12 14.92
CA LEU A 169 -20.61 -5.20 14.09
C LEU A 169 -20.58 -3.75 14.60
N GLU A 170 -20.54 -3.56 15.92
CA GLU A 170 -20.40 -2.22 16.52
C GLU A 170 -19.08 -1.55 16.17
N ASN A 171 -17.99 -2.31 16.03
CA ASN A 171 -16.68 -1.79 15.61
C ASN A 171 -16.69 -1.45 14.11
N LEU A 172 -17.36 -2.25 13.29
CA LEU A 172 -17.57 -1.92 11.88
C LEU A 172 -18.42 -0.66 11.69
N ALA A 173 -19.50 -0.52 12.47
CA ALA A 173 -20.33 0.68 12.45
C ALA A 173 -19.50 1.91 12.86
N ALA A 174 -18.73 1.82 13.94
CA ALA A 174 -17.86 2.89 14.41
C ALA A 174 -16.80 3.28 13.36
N LEU A 175 -16.20 2.30 12.69
CA LEU A 175 -15.26 2.53 11.60
C LEU A 175 -15.93 3.30 10.45
N PHE A 176 -17.08 2.82 9.98
CA PHE A 176 -17.79 3.40 8.84
C PHE A 176 -18.22 4.85 9.12
N GLU A 177 -18.81 5.07 10.29
CA GLU A 177 -19.25 6.40 10.70
C GLU A 177 -18.07 7.37 10.81
N GLU A 178 -16.95 6.96 11.39
CA GLU A 178 -15.79 7.83 11.59
C GLU A 178 -15.03 8.11 10.29
N VAL A 179 -14.89 7.11 9.40
CA VAL A 179 -14.21 7.29 8.10
C VAL A 179 -15.02 8.20 7.17
N THR A 180 -16.37 8.13 7.24
CA THR A 180 -17.26 8.93 6.39
C THR A 180 -17.68 10.25 7.01
N ALA A 181 -17.31 10.53 8.27
CA ALA A 181 -17.65 11.78 8.93
C ALA A 181 -17.12 12.99 8.15
N PRO A 182 -17.94 14.05 7.98
CA PRO A 182 -17.45 15.30 7.41
C PRO A 182 -16.28 15.85 8.22
N ARG A 183 -15.29 16.35 7.53
CA ARG A 183 -14.09 16.98 8.12
C ARG A 183 -14.07 18.43 7.71
N GLU A 184 -14.05 19.30 8.73
CA GLU A 184 -13.91 20.74 8.56
C GLU A 184 -12.46 21.11 8.23
#